data_2391c2bc6db9a9dd76da228f72aa6561
#
_entry.id   2391c2bc6db9a9dd76da228f72aa6561
#
_cell.length_a   1.000
_cell.length_b   1.000
_cell.length_c   1.000
_cell.angle_alpha   90.00
_cell.angle_beta   90.00
_cell.angle_gamma   90.00
#
_symmetry.space_group_name_H-M   'P 1'
#
loop_
_entity.id
_entity.type
_entity.pdbx_description
1 polymer ?
#
loop_
_entity_poly.entity_id
_entity_poly.type
_entity_poly.pdbx_seq_one_letter_code
_entity_poly.pdbx_strand_id
1 'polypeptide(L)'
;MKVLQDVFASYRASLQFLAPFTLIHLSIRLLAAAVIVPVSGLVLAAALAASGQNVVTDQDIAWFLLTPVGFAGALALISLSIVASVLDVAVMTDTLRRQEHRVPRALLSGLGLFLGRFAGLFAFALQLVLRVLLIAAPFLLVGAAIAWLALGRYDINYYLTYRPPAFLAAAGIGAVLLAGLAVVLVARLSSWAIALHLFLFGRVPPRRSFAESARRLQGQRMQVVWRIVVWALLRSLLFALVASIAALLVSGAQQLFGANLRVLAFSIVALLLLWGLANAVVSAFANGALASLLERLYREATGDVPESTRVVAGRPLAVGALPVLLLLGGAAVALGGGLYLGGSLAERVSAEREVEIIAHRGASVARPENTMAAFEQALVEGADWIELDVQETADGEVVVAHDSDFMKMAGVDLKVWDATMADLAEMDIGSWFDSAYSGERTPTLREVLLATKGRGKVLIELKYYGRDIALEPRVVEIVEETGMSADIAVMSLKIEGVRKMQALRPDWTHGVLAATAVGDLSALDADFLAVNTGQVSVDLIRRTHAQGRKLYVWTVNDPVTMVRLISMGVDGLITDEPALARQVMEARNQLSAPERLLLWVSDRFRLKSFDLVAEEADA
;
A
#
# COMPACT_ATOMS: atom_id res chain seq x y z
N MET A 1 -19.84 -9.93 -31.98
CA MET A 1 -18.88 -9.74 -33.08
C MET A 1 -18.43 -8.28 -33.21
N LYS A 2 -19.34 -7.29 -33.39
CA LYS A 2 -18.97 -5.86 -33.59
C LYS A 2 -18.05 -5.28 -32.49
N VAL A 3 -18.32 -5.55 -31.19
CA VAL A 3 -17.50 -5.09 -30.07
C VAL A 3 -16.03 -5.57 -30.19
N LEU A 4 -15.82 -6.85 -30.45
CA LEU A 4 -14.46 -7.40 -30.64
C LEU A 4 -13.76 -6.76 -31.82
N GLN A 5 -14.47 -6.63 -32.97
CA GLN A 5 -13.91 -5.99 -34.16
C GLN A 5 -13.47 -4.53 -33.88
N ASP A 6 -14.29 -3.76 -33.15
CA ASP A 6 -13.99 -2.38 -32.80
C ASP A 6 -12.76 -2.27 -31.90
N VAL A 7 -12.64 -3.16 -30.90
CA VAL A 7 -11.50 -3.16 -29.98
C VAL A 7 -10.22 -3.61 -30.70
N PHE A 8 -10.27 -4.69 -31.51
CA PHE A 8 -9.09 -5.11 -32.29
C PHE A 8 -8.67 -4.06 -33.33
N ALA A 9 -9.62 -3.38 -33.97
CA ALA A 9 -9.30 -2.25 -34.85
C ALA A 9 -8.62 -1.10 -34.13
N SER A 10 -9.00 -0.85 -32.86
CA SER A 10 -8.35 0.17 -32.02
C SER A 10 -6.93 -0.21 -31.63
N TYR A 11 -6.67 -1.48 -31.30
CA TYR A 11 -5.30 -1.98 -31.09
C TYR A 11 -4.47 -1.94 -32.38
N ARG A 12 -5.04 -2.28 -33.53
CA ARG A 12 -4.37 -2.16 -34.82
C ARG A 12 -4.01 -0.71 -35.15
N ALA A 13 -4.90 0.24 -34.87
CA ALA A 13 -4.63 1.66 -35.02
C ALA A 13 -3.48 2.12 -34.08
N SER A 14 -3.49 1.68 -32.82
CA SER A 14 -2.43 1.96 -31.87
C SER A 14 -1.06 1.46 -32.32
N LEU A 15 -1.01 0.29 -32.97
CA LEU A 15 0.24 -0.29 -33.47
C LEU A 15 0.89 0.61 -34.52
N GLN A 16 0.12 1.31 -35.36
CA GLN A 16 0.63 2.23 -36.38
C GLN A 16 1.32 3.46 -35.76
N PHE A 17 0.96 3.80 -34.51
CA PHE A 17 1.50 4.92 -33.74
C PHE A 17 2.36 4.46 -32.56
N LEU A 18 2.83 3.21 -32.54
CA LEU A 18 3.49 2.65 -31.36
C LEU A 18 4.71 3.50 -30.89
N ALA A 19 5.57 3.93 -31.81
CA ALA A 19 6.74 4.73 -31.47
C ALA A 19 6.36 6.12 -30.91
N PRO A 20 5.53 6.95 -31.56
CA PRO A 20 5.08 8.20 -30.94
C PRO A 20 4.33 7.98 -29.63
N PHE A 21 3.47 6.98 -29.50
CA PHE A 21 2.75 6.71 -28.26
C PHE A 21 3.66 6.28 -27.13
N THR A 22 4.66 5.45 -27.38
CA THR A 22 5.66 5.07 -26.36
C THR A 22 6.41 6.31 -25.85
N LEU A 23 6.85 7.18 -26.73
CA LEU A 23 7.58 8.39 -26.33
C LEU A 23 6.67 9.42 -25.64
N ILE A 24 5.43 9.59 -26.10
CA ILE A 24 4.41 10.39 -25.40
C ILE A 24 4.21 9.85 -23.99
N HIS A 25 3.99 8.55 -23.84
CA HIS A 25 3.79 7.91 -22.55
C HIS A 25 4.97 8.12 -21.59
N LEU A 26 6.18 7.84 -22.06
CA LEU A 26 7.41 8.04 -21.28
C LEU A 26 7.61 9.50 -20.89
N SER A 27 7.39 10.44 -21.84
CA SER A 27 7.50 11.88 -21.57
C SER A 27 6.48 12.37 -20.57
N ILE A 28 5.23 11.88 -20.63
CA ILE A 28 4.18 12.22 -19.67
C ILE A 28 4.50 11.61 -18.30
N ARG A 29 5.05 10.38 -18.22
CA ARG A 29 5.51 9.78 -16.97
C ARG A 29 6.65 10.58 -16.35
N LEU A 30 7.59 11.02 -17.16
CA LEU A 30 8.69 11.89 -16.70
C LEU A 30 8.16 13.25 -16.21
N LEU A 31 7.24 13.87 -16.95
CA LEU A 31 6.59 15.11 -16.55
C LEU A 31 5.80 14.92 -15.24
N ALA A 32 5.07 13.82 -15.11
CA ALA A 32 4.35 13.50 -13.87
C ALA A 32 5.32 13.34 -12.69
N ALA A 33 6.41 12.61 -12.87
CA ALA A 33 7.43 12.44 -11.83
C ALA A 33 8.15 13.75 -11.48
N ALA A 34 8.46 14.59 -12.49
CA ALA A 34 9.22 15.82 -12.28
C ALA A 34 8.38 17.02 -11.80
N VAL A 35 7.07 17.02 -12.07
CA VAL A 35 6.19 18.17 -11.78
C VAL A 35 5.00 17.78 -10.92
N ILE A 36 4.21 16.78 -11.33
CA ILE A 36 2.95 16.46 -10.64
C ILE A 36 3.23 15.86 -9.26
N VAL A 37 4.20 14.96 -9.14
CA VAL A 37 4.56 14.35 -7.85
C VAL A 37 5.08 15.40 -6.85
N PRO A 38 6.06 16.28 -7.18
CA PRO A 38 6.47 17.35 -6.28
C PRO A 38 5.35 18.33 -5.93
N VAL A 39 4.52 18.74 -6.91
CA VAL A 39 3.36 19.62 -6.65
C VAL A 39 2.37 18.92 -5.72
N SER A 40 2.11 17.63 -5.90
CA SER A 40 1.26 16.85 -4.99
C SER A 40 1.85 16.81 -3.58
N GLY A 41 3.17 16.63 -3.46
CA GLY A 41 3.87 16.70 -2.17
C GLY A 41 3.72 18.07 -1.48
N LEU A 42 3.84 19.17 -2.25
CA LEU A 42 3.61 20.53 -1.73
C LEU A 42 2.16 20.75 -1.30
N VAL A 43 1.18 20.29 -2.06
CA VAL A 43 -0.25 20.37 -1.70
C VAL A 43 -0.52 19.60 -0.41
N LEU A 44 0.04 18.40 -0.27
CA LEU A 44 -0.07 17.59 0.93
C LEU A 44 0.57 18.28 2.13
N ALA A 45 1.81 18.73 1.99
CA ALA A 45 2.54 19.45 3.05
C ALA A 45 1.80 20.72 3.50
N ALA A 46 1.26 21.49 2.54
CA ALA A 46 0.47 22.69 2.84
C ALA A 46 -0.84 22.34 3.58
N ALA A 47 -1.52 21.26 3.20
CA ALA A 47 -2.74 20.82 3.88
C ALA A 47 -2.45 20.32 5.31
N LEU A 48 -1.38 19.56 5.51
CA LEU A 48 -0.94 19.13 6.83
C LEU A 48 -0.53 20.31 7.71
N ALA A 49 0.30 21.22 7.20
CA ALA A 49 0.73 22.42 7.93
C ALA A 49 -0.45 23.32 8.33
N ALA A 50 -1.44 23.49 7.43
CA ALA A 50 -2.65 24.26 7.73
C ALA A 50 -3.56 23.61 8.78
N SER A 51 -3.41 22.30 9.03
CA SER A 51 -4.07 21.60 10.14
C SER A 51 -3.24 21.55 11.43
N GLY A 52 -2.06 22.19 11.43
CA GLY A 52 -1.12 22.16 12.57
C GLY A 52 -0.37 20.85 12.75
N GLN A 53 -0.36 19.98 11.72
CA GLN A 53 0.28 18.66 11.77
C GLN A 53 1.34 18.53 10.67
N ASN A 54 2.37 17.73 10.89
CA ASN A 54 3.36 17.39 9.88
C ASN A 54 3.12 16.00 9.29
N VAL A 55 2.52 15.12 10.09
CA VAL A 55 2.18 13.73 9.75
C VAL A 55 0.86 13.40 10.43
N VAL A 56 0.03 12.62 9.78
CA VAL A 56 -1.16 11.99 10.36
C VAL A 56 -1.07 10.49 10.18
N THR A 57 -1.43 9.74 11.22
CA THR A 57 -1.37 8.29 11.24
C THR A 57 -2.75 7.70 11.54
N ASP A 58 -3.03 6.54 11.01
CA ASP A 58 -4.16 5.68 11.36
C ASP A 58 -5.53 6.40 11.45
N GLN A 59 -6.13 6.42 12.62
CA GLN A 59 -7.45 7.05 12.81
C GLN A 59 -7.45 8.55 12.56
N ASP A 60 -6.32 9.22 12.79
CA ASP A 60 -6.18 10.67 12.60
C ASP A 60 -6.26 11.04 11.11
N ILE A 61 -5.95 10.12 10.19
CA ILE A 61 -6.16 10.31 8.75
C ILE A 61 -7.66 10.52 8.46
N ALA A 62 -8.53 9.71 9.05
CA ALA A 62 -9.97 9.86 8.85
C ALA A 62 -10.48 11.19 9.38
N TRP A 63 -10.05 11.60 10.59
CA TRP A 63 -10.38 12.91 11.16
C TRP A 63 -9.83 14.05 10.33
N PHE A 64 -8.59 13.97 9.86
CA PHE A 64 -7.98 14.95 8.96
C PHE A 64 -8.80 15.11 7.69
N LEU A 65 -9.21 14.01 7.04
CA LEU A 65 -10.03 14.04 5.81
C LEU A 65 -11.42 14.65 6.02
N LEU A 66 -11.95 14.62 7.24
CA LEU A 66 -13.22 15.27 7.58
C LEU A 66 -13.07 16.77 7.83
N THR A 67 -11.86 17.30 8.01
CA THR A 67 -11.63 18.75 8.08
C THR A 67 -11.78 19.39 6.70
N PRO A 68 -12.21 20.67 6.61
CA PRO A 68 -12.28 21.37 5.33
C PRO A 68 -10.95 21.40 4.57
N VAL A 69 -9.82 21.53 5.28
CA VAL A 69 -8.47 21.57 4.70
C VAL A 69 -8.05 20.20 4.18
N GLY A 70 -8.21 19.16 4.98
CA GLY A 70 -7.88 17.78 4.57
C GLY A 70 -8.73 17.31 3.41
N PHE A 71 -10.04 17.60 3.43
CA PHE A 71 -10.94 17.27 2.32
C PHE A 71 -10.56 18.01 1.03
N ALA A 72 -10.29 19.32 1.10
CA ALA A 72 -9.85 20.10 -0.06
C ALA A 72 -8.50 19.62 -0.60
N GLY A 73 -7.54 19.29 0.29
CA GLY A 73 -6.25 18.70 -0.06
C GLY A 73 -6.42 17.37 -0.79
N ALA A 74 -7.23 16.47 -0.25
CA ALA A 74 -7.52 15.17 -0.88
C ALA A 74 -8.17 15.32 -2.26
N LEU A 75 -9.15 16.22 -2.40
CA LEU A 75 -9.77 16.54 -3.69
C LEU A 75 -8.75 17.05 -4.71
N ALA A 76 -7.84 17.94 -4.29
CA ALA A 76 -6.80 18.47 -5.15
C ALA A 76 -5.82 17.37 -5.60
N LEU A 77 -5.36 16.52 -4.67
CA LEU A 77 -4.44 15.42 -4.95
C LEU A 77 -5.04 14.37 -5.90
N ILE A 78 -6.29 13.94 -5.65
CA ILE A 78 -6.99 13.01 -6.53
C ILE A 78 -7.19 13.63 -7.91
N SER A 79 -7.56 14.93 -7.97
CA SER A 79 -7.74 15.64 -9.24
C SER A 79 -6.45 15.74 -10.03
N LEU A 80 -5.31 16.04 -9.39
CA LEU A 80 -3.98 16.03 -10.04
C LEU A 80 -3.61 14.64 -10.57
N SER A 81 -3.88 13.58 -9.81
CA SER A 81 -3.64 12.21 -10.22
C SER A 81 -4.48 11.81 -11.43
N ILE A 82 -5.74 12.25 -11.48
CA ILE A 82 -6.62 12.05 -12.64
C ILE A 82 -6.10 12.84 -13.86
N VAL A 83 -5.66 14.08 -13.69
CA VAL A 83 -5.05 14.86 -14.78
C VAL A 83 -3.86 14.12 -15.38
N ALA A 84 -2.95 13.60 -14.53
CA ALA A 84 -1.82 12.79 -14.98
C ALA A 84 -2.26 11.55 -15.79
N SER A 85 -3.33 10.89 -15.34
CA SER A 85 -3.85 9.67 -15.97
C SER A 85 -4.57 9.91 -17.30
N VAL A 86 -5.35 11.01 -17.40
CA VAL A 86 -6.09 11.32 -18.64
C VAL A 86 -5.23 12.02 -19.68
N LEU A 87 -4.08 12.58 -19.29
CA LEU A 87 -3.18 13.31 -20.18
C LEU A 87 -2.63 12.40 -21.30
N ASP A 88 -2.27 11.16 -20.98
CA ASP A 88 -1.84 10.16 -21.95
C ASP A 88 -2.90 10.00 -23.06
N VAL A 89 -4.13 9.72 -22.66
CA VAL A 89 -5.25 9.49 -23.60
C VAL A 89 -5.55 10.76 -24.40
N ALA A 90 -5.52 11.94 -23.76
CA ALA A 90 -5.79 13.22 -24.41
C ALA A 90 -4.77 13.53 -25.51
N VAL A 91 -3.46 13.39 -25.21
CA VAL A 91 -2.37 13.67 -26.16
C VAL A 91 -2.34 12.61 -27.28
N MET A 92 -2.53 11.32 -26.95
CA MET A 92 -2.61 10.26 -27.94
C MET A 92 -3.83 10.46 -28.88
N THR A 93 -4.97 10.91 -28.36
CA THR A 93 -6.14 11.25 -29.18
C THR A 93 -5.85 12.41 -30.11
N ASP A 94 -5.20 13.50 -29.63
CA ASP A 94 -4.81 14.63 -30.48
C ASP A 94 -3.86 14.20 -31.59
N THR A 95 -2.89 13.33 -31.28
CA THR A 95 -1.95 12.72 -32.23
C THR A 95 -2.67 11.89 -33.30
N LEU A 96 -3.65 11.07 -32.88
CA LEU A 96 -4.49 10.29 -33.82
C LEU A 96 -5.34 11.20 -34.73
N ARG A 97 -5.93 12.25 -34.18
CA ARG A 97 -6.77 13.18 -34.95
C ARG A 97 -5.98 13.95 -36.01
N ARG A 98 -4.72 14.32 -35.67
CA ARG A 98 -3.81 15.02 -36.59
C ARG A 98 -3.07 14.09 -37.55
N GLN A 99 -3.15 12.76 -37.37
CA GLN A 99 -2.34 11.77 -38.09
C GLN A 99 -0.83 12.10 -38.04
N GLU A 100 -0.35 12.60 -36.88
CA GLU A 100 1.03 13.04 -36.72
C GLU A 100 1.92 11.90 -36.29
N HIS A 101 2.78 11.45 -37.20
CA HIS A 101 3.75 10.37 -36.95
C HIS A 101 5.12 10.89 -36.50
N ARG A 102 5.37 12.19 -36.58
CA ARG A 102 6.64 12.81 -36.17
C ARG A 102 6.61 13.08 -34.66
N VAL A 103 7.42 12.33 -33.93
CA VAL A 103 7.50 12.39 -32.46
C VAL A 103 7.70 13.81 -31.91
N PRO A 104 8.66 14.64 -32.40
CA PRO A 104 8.84 15.97 -31.83
C PRO A 104 7.58 16.87 -31.95
N ARG A 105 6.84 16.76 -33.04
CA ARG A 105 5.60 17.51 -33.24
C ARG A 105 4.46 17.00 -32.35
N ALA A 106 4.34 15.68 -32.20
CA ALA A 106 3.36 15.08 -31.31
C ALA A 106 3.61 15.48 -29.84
N LEU A 107 4.88 15.52 -29.40
CA LEU A 107 5.25 15.97 -28.06
C LEU A 107 4.99 17.47 -27.87
N LEU A 108 5.35 18.31 -28.82
CA LEU A 108 5.09 19.77 -28.75
C LEU A 108 3.60 20.07 -28.73
N SER A 109 2.79 19.38 -29.54
CA SER A 109 1.33 19.54 -29.52
C SER A 109 0.74 19.08 -28.19
N GLY A 110 1.25 17.98 -27.62
CA GLY A 110 0.86 17.49 -26.30
C GLY A 110 1.19 18.46 -25.17
N LEU A 111 2.40 19.03 -25.20
CA LEU A 111 2.80 20.06 -24.23
C LEU A 111 1.93 21.32 -24.37
N GLY A 112 1.65 21.77 -25.59
CA GLY A 112 0.74 22.88 -25.85
C GLY A 112 -0.70 22.63 -25.37
N LEU A 113 -1.19 21.40 -25.55
CA LEU A 113 -2.50 20.99 -25.01
C LEU A 113 -2.51 20.99 -23.48
N PHE A 114 -1.46 20.48 -22.85
CA PHE A 114 -1.33 20.47 -21.39
C PHE A 114 -1.28 21.91 -20.84
N LEU A 115 -0.36 22.73 -21.30
CA LEU A 115 -0.17 24.09 -20.80
C LEU A 115 -1.39 24.97 -21.09
N GLY A 116 -1.96 24.88 -22.29
CA GLY A 116 -3.11 25.70 -22.70
C GLY A 116 -4.44 25.25 -22.11
N ARG A 117 -4.55 24.03 -21.58
CA ARG A 117 -5.80 23.46 -21.07
C ARG A 117 -5.73 22.92 -19.64
N PHE A 118 -4.62 23.14 -18.91
CA PHE A 118 -4.41 22.59 -17.58
C PHE A 118 -5.54 22.91 -16.61
N ALA A 119 -5.91 24.20 -16.50
CA ALA A 119 -7.00 24.62 -15.62
C ALA A 119 -8.33 23.94 -15.96
N GLY A 120 -8.62 23.77 -17.26
CA GLY A 120 -9.80 23.06 -17.73
C GLY A 120 -9.76 21.56 -17.45
N LEU A 121 -8.58 20.92 -17.61
CA LEU A 121 -8.37 19.50 -17.27
C LEU A 121 -8.49 19.28 -15.76
N PHE A 122 -7.94 20.16 -14.96
CA PHE A 122 -8.08 20.11 -13.50
C PHE A 122 -9.55 20.28 -13.08
N ALA A 123 -10.25 21.29 -13.66
CA ALA A 123 -11.67 21.48 -13.41
C ALA A 123 -12.54 20.28 -13.85
N PHE A 124 -12.16 19.62 -14.96
CA PHE A 124 -12.80 18.37 -15.41
C PHE A 124 -12.57 17.24 -14.41
N ALA A 125 -11.32 17.03 -13.97
CA ALA A 125 -10.96 16.01 -13.00
C ALA A 125 -11.68 16.24 -11.66
N LEU A 126 -11.63 17.45 -11.12
CA LEU A 126 -12.33 17.83 -9.89
C LEU A 126 -13.83 17.52 -9.97
N GLN A 127 -14.47 17.86 -11.09
CA GLN A 127 -15.89 17.57 -11.27
C GLN A 127 -16.21 16.09 -11.42
N LEU A 128 -15.29 15.30 -12.00
CA LEU A 128 -15.41 13.84 -12.05
C LEU A 128 -15.36 13.28 -10.62
N VAL A 129 -14.38 13.69 -9.81
CA VAL A 129 -14.24 13.26 -8.41
C VAL A 129 -15.48 13.60 -7.61
N LEU A 130 -15.93 14.86 -7.66
CA LEU A 130 -17.12 15.29 -6.91
C LEU A 130 -18.38 14.51 -7.31
N ARG A 131 -18.56 14.18 -8.59
CA ARG A 131 -19.68 13.34 -9.04
C ARG A 131 -19.59 11.92 -8.54
N VAL A 132 -18.40 11.33 -8.56
CA VAL A 132 -18.17 9.97 -8.03
C VAL A 132 -18.43 9.95 -6.53
N LEU A 133 -17.90 10.92 -5.77
CA LEU A 133 -18.15 11.03 -4.33
C LEU A 133 -19.63 11.22 -4.00
N LEU A 134 -20.34 12.07 -4.76
CA LEU A 134 -21.78 12.28 -4.56
C LEU A 134 -22.61 11.02 -4.81
N ILE A 135 -22.19 10.18 -5.77
CA ILE A 135 -22.82 8.87 -6.02
C ILE A 135 -22.47 7.88 -4.92
N ALA A 136 -21.23 7.86 -4.47
CA ALA A 136 -20.76 6.93 -3.45
C ALA A 136 -21.29 7.23 -2.05
N ALA A 137 -21.47 8.53 -1.73
CA ALA A 137 -21.84 8.98 -0.40
C ALA A 137 -23.05 8.26 0.22
N PRO A 138 -24.20 8.07 -0.43
CA PRO A 138 -25.34 7.38 0.20
C PRO A 138 -25.03 5.92 0.52
N PHE A 139 -24.25 5.22 -0.31
CA PHE A 139 -23.86 3.84 -0.07
C PHE A 139 -22.90 3.74 1.12
N LEU A 140 -21.90 4.65 1.17
CA LEU A 140 -20.92 4.68 2.25
C LEU A 140 -21.56 5.09 3.58
N LEU A 141 -22.48 6.05 3.59
CA LEU A 141 -23.19 6.47 4.80
C LEU A 141 -24.08 5.34 5.36
N VAL A 142 -24.82 4.64 4.50
CA VAL A 142 -25.62 3.49 4.91
C VAL A 142 -24.74 2.37 5.41
N GLY A 143 -23.63 2.06 4.71
CA GLY A 143 -22.65 1.06 5.14
C GLY A 143 -22.03 1.40 6.49
N ALA A 144 -21.63 2.66 6.70
CA ALA A 144 -21.08 3.14 7.97
C ALA A 144 -22.12 3.05 9.12
N ALA A 145 -23.38 3.40 8.86
CA ALA A 145 -24.44 3.29 9.85
C ALA A 145 -24.69 1.81 10.25
N ILE A 146 -24.69 0.91 9.28
CA ILE A 146 -24.84 -0.54 9.55
C ILE A 146 -23.66 -1.07 10.35
N ALA A 147 -22.42 -0.71 9.95
CA ALA A 147 -21.22 -1.10 10.67
C ALA A 147 -21.26 -0.59 12.12
N TRP A 148 -21.61 0.67 12.33
CA TRP A 148 -21.72 1.26 13.66
C TRP A 148 -22.78 0.58 14.53
N LEU A 149 -23.98 0.32 13.99
CA LEU A 149 -25.06 -0.32 14.73
C LEU A 149 -24.81 -1.81 15.03
N ALA A 150 -24.19 -2.53 14.09
CA ALA A 150 -23.99 -3.97 14.22
C ALA A 150 -22.67 -4.36 14.89
N LEU A 151 -21.63 -3.52 14.75
CA LEU A 151 -20.23 -3.84 15.14
C LEU A 151 -19.66 -2.86 16.17
N GLY A 152 -20.39 -1.81 16.55
CA GLY A 152 -19.88 -0.78 17.45
C GLY A 152 -19.90 -1.17 18.95
N ARG A 153 -20.44 -2.34 19.30
CA ARG A 153 -20.57 -2.75 20.71
C ARG A 153 -19.28 -3.34 21.26
N TYR A 154 -18.63 -4.20 20.50
CA TYR A 154 -17.44 -4.96 20.90
C TYR A 154 -16.22 -4.57 20.07
N ASP A 155 -15.05 -5.02 20.51
CA ASP A 155 -13.82 -4.86 19.72
C ASP A 155 -13.92 -5.61 18.39
N ILE A 156 -13.28 -5.08 17.37
CA ILE A 156 -13.32 -5.66 16.02
C ILE A 156 -12.72 -7.07 16.00
N ASN A 157 -11.76 -7.37 16.87
CA ASN A 157 -11.12 -8.68 16.95
C ASN A 157 -12.09 -9.78 17.37
N TYR A 158 -13.06 -9.50 18.25
CA TYR A 158 -14.15 -10.43 18.54
C TYR A 158 -14.93 -10.80 17.28
N TYR A 159 -15.32 -9.81 16.48
CA TYR A 159 -16.10 -10.05 15.26
C TYR A 159 -15.30 -10.82 14.20
N LEU A 160 -14.01 -10.55 14.05
CA LEU A 160 -13.16 -11.24 13.09
C LEU A 160 -12.87 -12.69 13.50
N THR A 161 -12.73 -12.95 14.81
CA THR A 161 -12.45 -14.28 15.36
C THR A 161 -13.67 -15.18 15.30
N TYR A 162 -14.78 -14.76 15.90
CA TYR A 162 -15.97 -15.62 16.08
C TYR A 162 -17.01 -15.48 14.98
N ARG A 163 -16.95 -14.42 14.18
CA ARG A 163 -17.86 -14.15 13.04
C ARG A 163 -19.33 -14.36 13.40
N PRO A 164 -19.86 -13.71 14.46
CA PRO A 164 -21.24 -13.91 14.91
C PRO A 164 -22.23 -13.53 13.80
N PRO A 165 -23.49 -13.99 13.87
CA PRO A 165 -24.50 -13.72 12.83
C PRO A 165 -24.67 -12.23 12.48
N ALA A 166 -24.54 -11.34 13.46
CA ALA A 166 -24.60 -9.89 13.23
C ALA A 166 -23.45 -9.40 12.32
N PHE A 167 -22.23 -9.92 12.51
CA PHE A 167 -21.08 -9.62 11.64
C PHE A 167 -21.30 -10.13 10.22
N LEU A 168 -21.74 -11.40 10.08
CA LEU A 168 -21.99 -11.98 8.76
C LEU A 168 -23.11 -11.24 8.02
N ALA A 169 -24.17 -10.83 8.73
CA ALA A 169 -25.25 -10.03 8.15
C ALA A 169 -24.75 -8.64 7.70
N ALA A 170 -23.99 -7.94 8.55
CA ALA A 170 -23.41 -6.64 8.21
C ALA A 170 -22.45 -6.74 7.01
N ALA A 171 -21.60 -7.77 6.98
CA ALA A 171 -20.69 -8.03 5.85
C ALA A 171 -21.46 -8.36 4.56
N GLY A 172 -22.53 -9.17 4.64
CA GLY A 172 -23.40 -9.47 3.50
C GLY A 172 -24.12 -8.24 2.96
N ILE A 173 -24.69 -7.40 3.83
CA ILE A 173 -25.33 -6.14 3.40
C ILE A 173 -24.27 -5.19 2.82
N GLY A 174 -23.10 -5.10 3.44
CA GLY A 174 -21.95 -4.33 2.91
C GLY A 174 -21.56 -4.76 1.50
N ALA A 175 -21.49 -6.08 1.26
CA ALA A 175 -21.18 -6.63 -0.07
C ALA A 175 -22.26 -6.26 -1.10
N VAL A 176 -23.55 -6.31 -0.73
CA VAL A 176 -24.66 -5.87 -1.61
C VAL A 176 -24.59 -4.39 -1.90
N LEU A 177 -24.30 -3.55 -0.91
CA LEU A 177 -24.13 -2.10 -1.10
C LEU A 177 -22.96 -1.80 -2.03
N LEU A 178 -21.82 -2.47 -1.87
CA LEU A 178 -20.65 -2.31 -2.74
C LEU A 178 -20.95 -2.79 -4.16
N ALA A 179 -21.65 -3.90 -4.33
CA ALA A 179 -22.09 -4.38 -5.64
C ALA A 179 -23.06 -3.39 -6.31
N GLY A 180 -24.03 -2.86 -5.56
CA GLY A 180 -24.94 -1.81 -6.02
C GLY A 180 -24.21 -0.52 -6.44
N LEU A 181 -23.25 -0.07 -5.62
CA LEU A 181 -22.39 1.07 -5.95
C LEU A 181 -21.59 0.81 -7.23
N ALA A 182 -20.98 -0.38 -7.37
CA ALA A 182 -20.22 -0.74 -8.57
C ALA A 182 -21.09 -0.70 -9.83
N VAL A 183 -22.30 -1.24 -9.77
CA VAL A 183 -23.27 -1.19 -10.90
C VAL A 183 -23.62 0.25 -11.27
N VAL A 184 -23.92 1.09 -10.28
CA VAL A 184 -24.25 2.51 -10.52
C VAL A 184 -23.05 3.26 -11.10
N LEU A 185 -21.84 3.04 -10.56
CA LEU A 185 -20.61 3.67 -11.06
C LEU A 185 -20.30 3.22 -12.49
N VAL A 186 -20.38 1.93 -12.82
CA VAL A 186 -20.19 1.43 -14.17
C VAL A 186 -21.19 2.07 -15.13
N ALA A 187 -22.46 2.14 -14.77
CA ALA A 187 -23.50 2.76 -15.60
C ALA A 187 -23.27 4.26 -15.80
N ARG A 188 -22.77 4.99 -14.80
CA ARG A 188 -22.47 6.43 -14.90
C ARG A 188 -21.16 6.70 -15.65
N LEU A 189 -20.09 6.00 -15.31
CA LEU A 189 -18.79 6.16 -15.97
C LEU A 189 -18.87 5.81 -17.47
N SER A 190 -19.58 4.74 -17.84
CA SER A 190 -19.82 4.42 -19.24
C SER A 190 -20.63 5.49 -19.98
N SER A 191 -21.59 6.13 -19.30
CA SER A 191 -22.32 7.25 -19.88
C SER A 191 -21.48 8.53 -20.05
N TRP A 192 -20.37 8.65 -19.33
CA TRP A 192 -19.42 9.77 -19.39
C TRP A 192 -18.18 9.47 -20.24
N ALA A 193 -18.14 8.35 -20.93
CA ALA A 193 -16.96 7.87 -21.66
C ALA A 193 -16.37 8.87 -22.65
N ILE A 194 -17.19 9.68 -23.31
CA ILE A 194 -16.75 10.71 -24.28
C ILE A 194 -16.71 12.14 -23.68
N ALA A 195 -16.94 12.32 -22.37
CA ALA A 195 -16.97 13.63 -21.74
C ALA A 195 -15.66 14.41 -21.91
N LEU A 196 -14.50 13.72 -21.77
CA LEU A 196 -13.18 14.31 -22.00
C LEU A 196 -13.04 14.78 -23.47
N HIS A 197 -13.46 13.99 -24.44
CA HIS A 197 -13.40 14.33 -25.86
C HIS A 197 -14.30 15.54 -26.19
N LEU A 198 -15.52 15.59 -25.64
CA LEU A 198 -16.41 16.74 -25.76
C LEU A 198 -15.78 18.02 -25.21
N PHE A 199 -15.07 17.93 -24.08
CA PHE A 199 -14.34 19.08 -23.51
C PHE A 199 -13.15 19.49 -24.40
N LEU A 200 -12.33 18.53 -24.83
CA LEU A 200 -11.09 18.81 -25.56
C LEU A 200 -11.35 19.25 -27.01
N PHE A 201 -12.25 18.57 -27.71
CA PHE A 201 -12.45 18.72 -29.15
C PHE A 201 -13.81 19.30 -29.52
N GLY A 202 -14.84 19.04 -28.71
CA GLY A 202 -16.21 19.53 -28.94
C GLY A 202 -16.51 20.93 -28.41
N ARG A 203 -15.50 21.62 -27.84
CA ARG A 203 -15.65 22.98 -27.22
C ARG A 203 -16.75 23.04 -26.14
N VAL A 204 -17.11 21.90 -25.54
CA VAL A 204 -18.10 21.85 -24.46
C VAL A 204 -17.38 22.11 -23.12
N PRO A 205 -17.84 23.08 -22.30
CA PRO A 205 -17.18 23.35 -21.01
C PRO A 205 -17.24 22.13 -20.09
N PRO A 206 -16.24 21.94 -19.18
CA PRO A 206 -16.15 20.77 -18.30
C PRO A 206 -17.45 20.47 -17.54
N ARG A 207 -18.16 21.52 -17.07
CA ARG A 207 -19.42 21.37 -16.32
C ARG A 207 -20.53 20.68 -17.12
N ARG A 208 -20.62 20.92 -18.43
CA ARG A 208 -21.67 20.40 -19.31
C ARG A 208 -21.26 19.11 -20.02
N SER A 209 -19.95 18.80 -20.11
CA SER A 209 -19.44 17.67 -20.90
C SER A 209 -19.98 16.31 -20.42
N PHE A 210 -20.17 16.12 -19.12
CA PHE A 210 -20.72 14.88 -18.56
C PHE A 210 -22.18 14.65 -18.93
N ALA A 211 -23.01 15.68 -18.82
CA ALA A 211 -24.42 15.61 -19.16
C ALA A 211 -24.60 15.42 -20.67
N GLU A 212 -23.80 16.11 -21.48
CA GLU A 212 -23.80 15.99 -22.94
C GLU A 212 -23.34 14.59 -23.38
N SER A 213 -22.29 14.04 -22.77
CA SER A 213 -21.86 12.66 -23.00
C SER A 213 -22.96 11.65 -22.70
N ALA A 214 -23.61 11.79 -21.53
CA ALA A 214 -24.68 10.90 -21.11
C ALA A 214 -25.89 10.94 -22.06
N ARG A 215 -26.24 12.12 -22.61
CA ARG A 215 -27.30 12.30 -23.59
C ARG A 215 -26.95 11.62 -24.91
N ARG A 216 -25.72 11.82 -25.41
CA ARG A 216 -25.28 11.28 -26.72
C ARG A 216 -25.09 9.77 -26.71
N LEU A 217 -24.70 9.19 -25.57
CA LEU A 217 -24.52 7.74 -25.40
C LEU A 217 -25.79 7.05 -24.88
N GLN A 218 -26.94 7.73 -24.88
CA GLN A 218 -28.20 7.12 -24.48
C GLN A 218 -28.53 5.93 -25.41
N GLY A 219 -28.87 4.76 -24.81
CA GLY A 219 -29.13 3.52 -25.54
C GLY A 219 -27.88 2.70 -25.91
N GLN A 220 -26.67 3.27 -25.82
CA GLN A 220 -25.42 2.58 -26.21
C GLN A 220 -24.54 2.19 -25.02
N ARG A 221 -24.96 2.46 -23.78
CA ARG A 221 -24.13 2.27 -22.56
C ARG A 221 -23.56 0.86 -22.42
N MET A 222 -24.36 -0.17 -22.68
CA MET A 222 -23.90 -1.55 -22.57
C MET A 222 -22.82 -1.89 -23.60
N GLN A 223 -22.92 -1.33 -24.83
CA GLN A 223 -21.88 -1.51 -25.85
C GLN A 223 -20.57 -0.81 -25.41
N VAL A 224 -20.65 0.36 -24.78
CA VAL A 224 -19.48 1.05 -24.22
C VAL A 224 -18.85 0.20 -23.12
N VAL A 225 -19.64 -0.34 -22.18
CA VAL A 225 -19.16 -1.23 -21.12
C VAL A 225 -18.40 -2.42 -21.72
N TRP A 226 -19.00 -3.14 -22.67
CA TRP A 226 -18.36 -4.31 -23.27
C TRP A 226 -17.09 -3.97 -24.05
N ARG A 227 -17.05 -2.83 -24.75
CA ARG A 227 -15.83 -2.36 -25.44
C ARG A 227 -14.70 -2.10 -24.43
N ILE A 228 -15.00 -1.45 -23.29
CA ILE A 228 -14.02 -1.19 -22.22
C ILE A 228 -13.58 -2.50 -21.55
N VAL A 229 -14.51 -3.42 -21.26
CA VAL A 229 -14.20 -4.73 -20.66
C VAL A 229 -13.27 -5.54 -21.56
N VAL A 230 -13.58 -5.65 -22.85
CA VAL A 230 -12.72 -6.38 -23.80
C VAL A 230 -11.35 -5.71 -23.93
N TRP A 231 -11.29 -4.36 -23.97
CA TRP A 231 -10.03 -3.64 -23.96
C TRP A 231 -9.22 -3.94 -22.68
N ALA A 232 -9.85 -3.91 -21.51
CA ALA A 232 -9.21 -4.18 -20.23
C ALA A 232 -8.68 -5.63 -20.13
N LEU A 233 -9.45 -6.61 -20.61
CA LEU A 233 -9.04 -8.01 -20.66
C LEU A 233 -7.81 -8.21 -21.54
N LEU A 234 -7.81 -7.64 -22.76
CA LEU A 234 -6.65 -7.71 -23.66
C LEU A 234 -5.43 -7.01 -23.06
N ARG A 235 -5.62 -5.86 -22.41
CA ARG A 235 -4.56 -5.17 -21.67
C ARG A 235 -3.98 -6.07 -20.58
N SER A 236 -4.83 -6.67 -19.74
CA SER A 236 -4.40 -7.56 -18.65
C SER A 236 -3.65 -8.78 -19.19
N LEU A 237 -4.11 -9.35 -20.29
CA LEU A 237 -3.43 -10.47 -20.95
C LEU A 237 -2.03 -10.09 -21.44
N LEU A 238 -1.86 -8.90 -22.03
CA LEU A 238 -0.55 -8.40 -22.47
C LEU A 238 0.40 -8.21 -21.28
N PHE A 239 -0.08 -7.65 -20.18
CA PHE A 239 0.74 -7.52 -18.96
C PHE A 239 1.11 -8.87 -18.35
N ALA A 240 0.17 -9.82 -18.30
CA ALA A 240 0.43 -11.17 -17.82
C ALA A 240 1.49 -11.88 -18.70
N LEU A 241 1.42 -11.70 -20.01
CA LEU A 241 2.42 -12.25 -20.93
C LEU A 241 3.82 -11.67 -20.65
N VAL A 242 3.93 -10.34 -20.51
CA VAL A 242 5.22 -9.69 -20.21
C VAL A 242 5.75 -10.14 -18.85
N ALA A 243 4.89 -10.27 -17.83
CA ALA A 243 5.28 -10.77 -16.51
C ALA A 243 5.76 -12.23 -16.57
N SER A 244 5.07 -13.09 -17.32
CA SER A 244 5.47 -14.50 -17.52
C SER A 244 6.82 -14.63 -18.22
N ILE A 245 7.06 -13.82 -19.25
CA ILE A 245 8.36 -13.79 -19.95
C ILE A 245 9.46 -13.32 -18.98
N ALA A 246 9.21 -12.27 -18.20
CA ALA A 246 10.18 -11.78 -17.22
C ALA A 246 10.51 -12.84 -16.17
N ALA A 247 9.51 -13.56 -15.65
CA ALA A 247 9.71 -14.65 -14.70
C ALA A 247 10.57 -15.79 -15.30
N LEU A 248 10.31 -16.18 -16.53
CA LEU A 248 11.13 -17.20 -17.24
C LEU A 248 12.59 -16.74 -17.42
N LEU A 249 12.81 -15.47 -17.78
CA LEU A 249 14.16 -14.92 -17.94
C LEU A 249 14.92 -14.84 -16.61
N VAL A 250 14.23 -14.50 -15.51
CA VAL A 250 14.82 -14.51 -14.16
C VAL A 250 15.19 -15.92 -13.75
N SER A 251 14.31 -16.91 -13.96
CA SER A 251 14.61 -18.33 -13.68
C SER A 251 15.81 -18.83 -14.50
N GLY A 252 15.89 -18.43 -15.78
CA GLY A 252 17.05 -18.75 -16.62
C GLY A 252 18.35 -18.10 -16.14
N ALA A 253 18.31 -16.84 -15.75
CA ALA A 253 19.46 -16.14 -15.17
C ALA A 253 19.95 -16.81 -13.87
N GLN A 254 19.02 -17.29 -13.04
CA GLN A 254 19.30 -18.05 -11.83
C GLN A 254 20.07 -19.35 -12.14
N GLN A 255 19.59 -20.13 -13.11
CA GLN A 255 20.23 -21.40 -13.49
C GLN A 255 21.64 -21.18 -14.07
N LEU A 256 21.83 -20.11 -14.86
CA LEU A 256 23.10 -19.83 -15.53
C LEU A 256 24.13 -19.15 -14.63
N PHE A 257 23.71 -18.28 -13.73
CA PHE A 257 24.60 -17.39 -12.97
C PHE A 257 24.46 -17.51 -11.45
N GLY A 258 23.69 -18.50 -10.94
CA GLY A 258 23.41 -18.65 -9.51
C GLY A 258 24.67 -18.76 -8.64
N ALA A 259 25.76 -19.32 -9.17
CA ALA A 259 27.03 -19.44 -8.45
C ALA A 259 27.81 -18.11 -8.33
N ASN A 260 27.44 -17.06 -9.06
CA ASN A 260 28.15 -15.77 -9.07
C ASN A 260 27.21 -14.62 -8.71
N LEU A 261 27.23 -14.20 -7.43
CA LEU A 261 26.36 -13.16 -6.90
C LEU A 261 26.37 -11.85 -7.74
N ARG A 262 27.54 -11.37 -8.16
CA ARG A 262 27.64 -10.09 -8.88
C ARG A 262 26.99 -10.19 -10.25
N VAL A 263 27.25 -11.27 -10.98
CA VAL A 263 26.65 -11.52 -12.30
C VAL A 263 25.15 -11.73 -12.19
N LEU A 264 24.71 -12.47 -11.17
CA LEU A 264 23.29 -12.71 -10.90
C LEU A 264 22.57 -11.40 -10.54
N ALA A 265 23.11 -10.61 -9.60
CA ALA A 265 22.54 -9.31 -9.21
C ALA A 265 22.45 -8.34 -10.40
N PHE A 266 23.53 -8.24 -11.19
CA PHE A 266 23.53 -7.47 -12.43
C PHE A 266 22.43 -7.93 -13.40
N SER A 267 22.34 -9.24 -13.65
CA SER A 267 21.36 -9.81 -14.58
C SER A 267 19.92 -9.54 -14.12
N ILE A 268 19.65 -9.69 -12.83
CA ILE A 268 18.33 -9.42 -12.25
C ILE A 268 17.95 -7.95 -12.38
N VAL A 269 18.85 -7.02 -12.03
CA VAL A 269 18.55 -5.58 -12.16
C VAL A 269 18.34 -5.20 -13.61
N ALA A 270 19.18 -5.71 -14.53
CA ALA A 270 19.01 -5.49 -15.97
C ALA A 270 17.66 -6.02 -16.47
N LEU A 271 17.25 -7.24 -16.06
CA LEU A 271 15.96 -7.82 -16.40
C LEU A 271 14.78 -7.01 -15.83
N LEU A 272 14.90 -6.50 -14.60
CA LEU A 272 13.88 -5.62 -13.99
C LEU A 272 13.71 -4.31 -14.78
N LEU A 273 14.81 -3.69 -15.21
CA LEU A 273 14.77 -2.47 -16.01
C LEU A 273 14.16 -2.73 -17.40
N LEU A 274 14.53 -3.85 -18.04
CA LEU A 274 13.93 -4.29 -19.30
C LEU A 274 12.43 -4.61 -19.15
N TRP A 275 12.04 -5.27 -18.07
CA TRP A 275 10.64 -5.51 -17.74
C TRP A 275 9.87 -4.20 -17.52
N GLY A 276 10.47 -3.22 -16.85
CA GLY A 276 9.90 -1.87 -16.68
C GLY A 276 9.67 -1.18 -18.02
N LEU A 277 10.66 -1.24 -18.93
CA LEU A 277 10.55 -0.70 -20.29
C LEU A 277 9.47 -1.43 -21.10
N ALA A 278 9.43 -2.76 -21.07
CA ALA A 278 8.41 -3.54 -21.75
C ALA A 278 6.99 -3.20 -21.25
N ASN A 279 6.81 -3.03 -19.93
CA ASN A 279 5.55 -2.57 -19.36
C ASN A 279 5.18 -1.15 -19.82
N ALA A 280 6.15 -0.24 -19.96
CA ALA A 280 5.88 1.10 -20.50
C ALA A 280 5.41 1.05 -21.95
N VAL A 281 6.03 0.20 -22.79
CA VAL A 281 5.60 -0.03 -24.20
C VAL A 281 4.19 -0.61 -24.25
N VAL A 282 3.89 -1.65 -23.46
CA VAL A 282 2.55 -2.26 -23.38
C VAL A 282 1.53 -1.25 -22.85
N SER A 283 1.89 -0.43 -21.87
CA SER A 283 1.03 0.65 -21.37
C SER A 283 0.70 1.66 -22.47
N ALA A 284 1.72 2.13 -23.19
CA ALA A 284 1.54 3.05 -24.32
C ALA A 284 0.66 2.46 -25.41
N PHE A 285 0.89 1.20 -25.76
CA PHE A 285 0.10 0.46 -26.75
C PHE A 285 -1.38 0.33 -26.33
N ALA A 286 -1.62 -0.08 -25.08
CA ALA A 286 -2.99 -0.24 -24.56
C ALA A 286 -3.70 1.12 -24.39
N ASN A 287 -3.01 2.16 -23.90
CA ASN A 287 -3.56 3.51 -23.76
C ASN A 287 -3.86 4.14 -25.13
N GLY A 288 -3.00 3.91 -26.13
CA GLY A 288 -3.25 4.29 -27.52
C GLY A 288 -4.48 3.60 -28.12
N ALA A 289 -4.67 2.32 -27.81
CA ALA A 289 -5.88 1.59 -28.20
C ALA A 289 -7.13 2.15 -27.51
N LEU A 290 -7.04 2.53 -26.23
CA LEU A 290 -8.13 3.21 -25.51
C LEU A 290 -8.44 4.58 -26.13
N ALA A 291 -7.42 5.38 -26.43
CA ALA A 291 -7.57 6.68 -27.10
C ALA A 291 -8.29 6.52 -28.45
N SER A 292 -7.88 5.54 -29.26
CA SER A 292 -8.54 5.21 -30.53
C SER A 292 -9.99 4.76 -30.36
N LEU A 293 -10.26 3.93 -29.35
CA LEU A 293 -11.61 3.44 -29.04
C LEU A 293 -12.54 4.58 -28.61
N LEU A 294 -12.08 5.45 -27.70
CA LEU A 294 -12.86 6.60 -27.22
C LEU A 294 -13.07 7.65 -28.31
N GLU A 295 -12.08 7.88 -29.17
CA GLU A 295 -12.20 8.76 -30.33
C GLU A 295 -13.24 8.23 -31.32
N ARG A 296 -13.26 6.91 -31.56
CA ARG A 296 -14.28 6.27 -32.40
C ARG A 296 -15.68 6.45 -31.82
N LEU A 297 -15.85 6.21 -30.51
CA LEU A 297 -17.11 6.44 -29.79
C LEU A 297 -17.56 7.90 -29.89
N TYR A 298 -16.61 8.84 -29.76
CA TYR A 298 -16.89 10.26 -29.89
C TYR A 298 -17.39 10.61 -31.29
N ARG A 299 -16.75 10.11 -32.34
CA ARG A 299 -17.18 10.32 -33.73
C ARG A 299 -18.55 9.69 -34.03
N GLU A 300 -18.76 8.45 -33.57
CA GLU A 300 -20.06 7.78 -33.72
C GLU A 300 -21.19 8.58 -33.07
N ALA A 301 -20.91 9.22 -31.90
CA ALA A 301 -21.91 9.96 -31.13
C ALA A 301 -22.11 11.42 -31.59
N THR A 302 -21.14 12.02 -32.28
CA THR A 302 -21.17 13.46 -32.65
C THR A 302 -21.29 13.71 -34.14
N GLY A 303 -20.94 12.74 -34.99
CA GLY A 303 -20.77 12.94 -36.43
C GLY A 303 -19.52 13.76 -36.79
N ASP A 304 -18.63 14.04 -35.78
CA ASP A 304 -17.42 14.84 -35.98
C ASP A 304 -16.42 14.11 -36.88
N VAL A 305 -16.01 14.78 -37.96
CA VAL A 305 -15.00 14.25 -38.89
C VAL A 305 -13.77 15.15 -38.77
N PRO A 306 -12.59 14.61 -38.41
CA PRO A 306 -11.37 15.41 -38.35
C PRO A 306 -11.05 16.04 -39.71
N GLU A 307 -10.56 17.30 -39.70
CA GLU A 307 -10.18 18.01 -40.93
C GLU A 307 -9.09 17.29 -41.76
N SER A 308 -8.38 16.34 -41.16
CA SER A 308 -7.26 15.60 -41.78
C SER A 308 -7.64 14.33 -42.54
N THR A 309 -8.93 14.07 -42.87
CA THR A 309 -9.33 12.91 -43.63
C THR A 309 -8.96 12.96 -45.14
N ARG A 310 -7.92 13.70 -45.52
CA ARG A 310 -7.21 13.40 -46.76
C ARG A 310 -6.41 12.12 -46.54
N VAL A 311 -6.96 11.05 -47.06
CA VAL A 311 -6.36 9.71 -47.09
C VAL A 311 -4.93 9.81 -47.59
N VAL A 312 -3.97 9.82 -46.69
CA VAL A 312 -2.62 9.42 -47.03
C VAL A 312 -2.65 7.90 -47.09
N ALA A 313 -2.68 7.37 -48.29
CA ALA A 313 -2.59 5.95 -48.57
C ALA A 313 -1.47 5.35 -47.71
N GLY A 314 -1.80 4.30 -46.95
CA GLY A 314 -0.91 3.70 -45.97
C GLY A 314 0.46 3.38 -46.58
N ARG A 315 1.46 4.07 -46.13
CA ARG A 315 2.84 3.62 -46.30
C ARG A 315 3.03 2.38 -45.45
N PRO A 316 3.61 1.31 -46.01
CA PRO A 316 3.94 0.13 -45.21
C PRO A 316 4.80 0.52 -44.04
N LEU A 317 4.65 -0.19 -42.92
CA LEU A 317 5.48 -0.10 -41.71
C LEU A 317 6.98 -0.13 -42.10
N ALA A 318 7.53 1.00 -42.50
CA ALA A 318 8.97 1.17 -42.43
C ALA A 318 9.27 1.27 -40.91
N VAL A 319 9.75 0.18 -40.34
CA VAL A 319 10.33 0.19 -38.98
C VAL A 319 11.49 1.15 -39.05
N GLY A 320 11.24 2.42 -38.81
CA GLY A 320 12.27 3.46 -38.80
C GLY A 320 13.33 3.10 -37.74
N ALA A 321 14.52 3.69 -37.84
CA ALA A 321 15.60 3.46 -36.87
C ALA A 321 15.21 3.76 -35.40
N LEU A 322 14.16 4.55 -35.17
CA LEU A 322 13.74 4.98 -33.85
C LEU A 322 13.33 3.84 -32.90
N PRO A 323 12.50 2.83 -33.27
CA PRO A 323 12.23 1.68 -32.40
C PRO A 323 13.51 0.90 -32.05
N VAL A 324 14.42 0.76 -33.01
CA VAL A 324 15.72 0.09 -32.79
C VAL A 324 16.58 0.91 -31.84
N LEU A 325 16.66 2.23 -32.02
CA LEU A 325 17.39 3.14 -31.11
C LEU A 325 16.80 3.14 -29.71
N LEU A 326 15.47 3.08 -29.56
CA LEU A 326 14.82 2.98 -28.25
C LEU A 326 15.12 1.65 -27.57
N LEU A 327 15.12 0.54 -28.30
CA LEU A 327 15.49 -0.78 -27.78
C LEU A 327 16.97 -0.80 -27.37
N LEU A 328 17.88 -0.29 -28.21
CA LEU A 328 19.31 -0.21 -27.90
C LEU A 328 19.58 0.74 -26.72
N GLY A 329 18.95 1.91 -26.70
CA GLY A 329 19.03 2.86 -25.58
C GLY A 329 18.48 2.28 -24.30
N GLY A 330 17.32 1.60 -24.34
CA GLY A 330 16.74 0.89 -23.21
C GLY A 330 17.63 -0.24 -22.69
N ALA A 331 18.21 -1.03 -23.61
CA ALA A 331 19.19 -2.06 -23.26
C ALA A 331 20.46 -1.46 -22.63
N ALA A 332 20.99 -0.36 -23.15
CA ALA A 332 22.14 0.33 -22.57
C ALA A 332 21.85 0.87 -21.16
N VAL A 333 20.68 1.46 -20.94
CA VAL A 333 20.23 1.91 -19.61
C VAL A 333 20.05 0.71 -18.67
N ALA A 334 19.48 -0.39 -19.14
CA ALA A 334 19.33 -1.60 -18.34
C ALA A 334 20.69 -2.21 -17.97
N LEU A 335 21.62 -2.26 -18.90
CA LEU A 335 22.98 -2.75 -18.65
C LEU A 335 23.75 -1.84 -17.70
N GLY A 336 23.77 -0.51 -17.96
CA GLY A 336 24.45 0.45 -17.08
C GLY A 336 23.83 0.53 -15.69
N GLY A 337 22.49 0.54 -15.61
CA GLY A 337 21.75 0.48 -14.35
C GLY A 337 21.98 -0.83 -13.61
N GLY A 338 22.04 -1.96 -14.33
CA GLY A 338 22.38 -3.26 -13.77
C GLY A 338 23.76 -3.29 -13.14
N LEU A 339 24.76 -2.72 -13.80
CA LEU A 339 26.13 -2.63 -13.25
C LEU A 339 26.17 -1.79 -11.98
N TYR A 340 25.55 -0.62 -12.00
CA TYR A 340 25.58 0.32 -10.88
C TYR A 340 24.74 -0.17 -9.69
N LEU A 341 23.47 -0.52 -9.92
CA LEU A 341 22.52 -0.93 -8.87
C LEU A 341 22.75 -2.37 -8.42
N GLY A 342 23.21 -3.25 -9.30
CA GLY A 342 23.49 -4.65 -8.98
C GLY A 342 24.61 -4.80 -7.96
N GLY A 343 25.67 -3.96 -8.05
CA GLY A 343 26.73 -3.92 -7.05
C GLY A 343 26.20 -3.54 -5.66
N SER A 344 25.44 -2.47 -5.57
CA SER A 344 24.84 -2.02 -4.31
C SER A 344 23.81 -3.01 -3.73
N LEU A 345 23.08 -3.73 -4.58
CA LEU A 345 22.16 -4.78 -4.15
C LEU A 345 22.92 -5.99 -3.60
N ALA A 346 24.00 -6.40 -4.28
CA ALA A 346 24.84 -7.50 -3.83
C ALA A 346 25.46 -7.21 -2.45
N GLU A 347 25.94 -6.00 -2.21
CA GLU A 347 26.48 -5.58 -0.91
C GLU A 347 25.42 -5.64 0.19
N ARG A 348 24.21 -5.11 -0.06
CA ARG A 348 23.11 -5.12 0.91
C ARG A 348 22.66 -6.52 1.29
N VAL A 349 22.55 -7.42 0.29
CA VAL A 349 22.11 -8.81 0.50
C VAL A 349 23.18 -9.63 1.19
N SER A 350 24.47 -9.32 0.96
CA SER A 350 25.61 -10.02 1.56
C SER A 350 25.82 -9.66 3.04
N ALA A 351 25.38 -8.48 3.48
CA ALA A 351 25.61 -8.02 4.84
C ALA A 351 24.96 -8.97 5.86
N GLU A 352 25.76 -9.47 6.78
CA GLU A 352 25.25 -10.09 8.01
C GLU A 352 24.61 -8.98 8.85
N ARG A 353 23.40 -9.22 9.31
CA ARG A 353 22.65 -8.26 10.12
C ARG A 353 22.03 -9.00 11.29
N GLU A 354 22.32 -8.52 12.45
CA GLU A 354 21.55 -8.82 13.64
C GLU A 354 20.31 -7.93 13.64
N VAL A 355 19.15 -8.55 13.80
CA VAL A 355 17.85 -7.87 13.83
C VAL A 355 17.19 -8.29 15.13
N GLU A 356 16.69 -7.31 15.88
CA GLU A 356 16.01 -7.58 17.15
C GLU A 356 14.70 -8.33 16.90
N ILE A 357 14.49 -9.44 17.62
CA ILE A 357 13.26 -10.22 17.58
C ILE A 357 12.37 -9.80 18.73
N ILE A 358 11.19 -9.26 18.40
CA ILE A 358 10.24 -8.69 19.33
C ILE A 358 9.00 -9.57 19.32
N ALA A 359 8.70 -10.24 20.42
CA ALA A 359 7.58 -11.15 20.56
C ALA A 359 6.28 -10.38 20.77
N HIS A 360 5.44 -10.29 19.73
CA HIS A 360 4.18 -9.56 19.70
C HIS A 360 3.14 -10.20 20.63
N ARG A 361 2.80 -9.51 21.73
CA ARG A 361 1.94 -10.02 22.81
C ARG A 361 2.49 -11.33 23.42
N GLY A 362 3.83 -11.49 23.43
CA GLY A 362 4.50 -12.74 23.73
C GLY A 362 4.60 -13.67 22.53
N ALA A 363 4.84 -14.98 22.76
CA ALA A 363 4.81 -16.00 21.71
C ALA A 363 3.36 -16.40 21.39
N SER A 364 2.61 -15.49 20.75
CA SER A 364 1.15 -15.53 20.66
C SER A 364 0.57 -16.57 19.70
N VAL A 365 1.39 -17.19 18.84
CA VAL A 365 1.01 -18.38 18.08
C VAL A 365 1.11 -19.64 18.95
N ALA A 366 2.07 -19.73 19.86
CA ALA A 366 2.30 -20.90 20.71
C ALA A 366 1.45 -20.86 21.99
N ARG A 367 1.06 -19.70 22.49
CA ARG A 367 0.35 -19.48 23.77
C ARG A 367 -0.69 -18.35 23.60
N PRO A 368 -1.71 -18.29 24.50
CA PRO A 368 -2.69 -17.21 24.43
C PRO A 368 -2.02 -15.85 24.60
N GLU A 369 -2.32 -14.92 23.68
CA GLU A 369 -1.72 -13.58 23.60
C GLU A 369 -1.88 -12.80 24.91
N ASN A 370 -0.90 -11.97 25.25
CA ASN A 370 -0.92 -11.07 26.42
C ASN A 370 -1.13 -11.80 27.77
N THR A 371 -0.63 -13.03 27.89
CA THR A 371 -0.64 -13.84 29.13
C THR A 371 0.76 -14.11 29.63
N MET A 372 0.88 -14.46 30.91
CA MET A 372 2.16 -14.86 31.49
C MET A 372 2.75 -16.07 30.77
N ALA A 373 1.92 -17.02 30.34
CA ALA A 373 2.36 -18.19 29.55
C ALA A 373 2.98 -17.78 28.21
N ALA A 374 2.43 -16.76 27.52
CA ALA A 374 2.98 -16.27 26.25
C ALA A 374 4.31 -15.53 26.45
N PHE A 375 4.44 -14.78 27.51
CA PHE A 375 5.68 -14.03 27.83
C PHE A 375 6.81 -14.98 28.24
N GLU A 376 6.53 -15.95 29.09
CA GLU A 376 7.50 -16.99 29.46
C GLU A 376 7.95 -17.80 28.24
N GLN A 377 7.03 -18.15 27.35
CA GLN A 377 7.35 -18.87 26.13
C GLN A 377 8.23 -18.01 25.20
N ALA A 378 7.97 -16.72 25.06
CA ALA A 378 8.78 -15.81 24.26
C ALA A 378 10.23 -15.74 24.74
N LEU A 379 10.45 -15.72 26.07
CA LEU A 379 11.79 -15.76 26.66
C LEU A 379 12.50 -17.08 26.36
N VAL A 380 11.78 -18.22 26.41
CA VAL A 380 12.31 -19.55 26.06
C VAL A 380 12.69 -19.62 24.58
N GLU A 381 11.90 -19.00 23.71
CA GLU A 381 12.14 -18.94 22.26
C GLU A 381 13.22 -17.92 21.87
N GLY A 382 13.82 -17.24 22.84
CA GLY A 382 14.95 -16.34 22.63
C GLY A 382 14.56 -14.99 21.99
N ALA A 383 13.37 -14.47 22.28
CA ALA A 383 13.01 -13.11 21.91
C ALA A 383 13.94 -12.09 22.64
N ASP A 384 14.37 -11.05 21.93
CA ASP A 384 15.18 -9.97 22.51
C ASP A 384 14.29 -9.01 23.32
N TRP A 385 13.02 -8.86 22.90
CA TRP A 385 12.00 -8.05 23.51
C TRP A 385 10.68 -8.81 23.62
N ILE A 386 9.99 -8.63 24.74
CA ILE A 386 8.58 -8.97 24.88
C ILE A 386 7.79 -7.70 24.57
N GLU A 387 6.89 -7.75 23.59
CA GLU A 387 5.93 -6.68 23.35
C GLU A 387 4.61 -7.01 24.05
N LEU A 388 3.98 -6.00 24.63
CA LEU A 388 2.69 -6.10 25.31
C LEU A 388 1.89 -4.80 25.23
N ASP A 389 0.56 -4.94 25.35
CA ASP A 389 -0.40 -3.84 25.28
C ASP A 389 -0.91 -3.48 26.68
N VAL A 390 -0.90 -2.21 27.06
CA VAL A 390 -1.40 -1.80 28.40
C VAL A 390 -2.60 -0.88 28.32
N GLN A 391 -3.52 -1.11 29.24
CA GLN A 391 -4.72 -0.29 29.50
C GLN A 391 -4.91 -0.08 31.00
N GLU A 392 -5.78 0.87 31.35
CA GLU A 392 -6.09 1.24 32.73
C GLU A 392 -7.49 0.70 33.10
N THR A 393 -7.59 0.05 34.27
CA THR A 393 -8.86 -0.45 34.83
C THR A 393 -9.63 0.63 35.58
N ALA A 394 -10.88 0.35 35.97
CA ALA A 394 -11.73 1.26 36.74
C ALA A 394 -11.13 1.64 38.12
N ASP A 395 -10.44 0.71 38.76
CA ASP A 395 -9.77 0.90 40.05
C ASP A 395 -8.33 1.40 39.91
N GLY A 396 -7.90 1.65 38.67
CA GLY A 396 -6.65 2.38 38.38
C GLY A 396 -5.43 1.51 38.28
N GLU A 397 -5.54 0.21 38.13
CA GLU A 397 -4.41 -0.66 37.83
C GLU A 397 -4.08 -0.64 36.34
N VAL A 398 -2.79 -0.83 36.02
CA VAL A 398 -2.33 -0.98 34.65
C VAL A 398 -2.26 -2.47 34.32
N VAL A 399 -3.13 -2.91 33.44
CA VAL A 399 -3.28 -4.31 33.04
C VAL A 399 -2.86 -4.52 31.59
N VAL A 400 -2.49 -5.77 31.27
CA VAL A 400 -2.04 -6.15 29.92
C VAL A 400 -3.20 -6.70 29.13
N ALA A 401 -3.73 -5.88 28.21
CA ALA A 401 -4.86 -6.24 27.36
C ALA A 401 -4.82 -5.41 26.06
N HIS A 402 -4.99 -6.09 24.90
CA HIS A 402 -5.03 -5.41 23.60
C HIS A 402 -6.39 -4.82 23.28
N ASP A 403 -7.43 -5.64 23.36
CA ASP A 403 -8.78 -5.27 22.93
C ASP A 403 -9.47 -4.34 23.96
N SER A 404 -10.45 -3.59 23.53
CA SER A 404 -11.21 -2.68 24.40
C SER A 404 -12.13 -3.41 25.39
N ASP A 405 -12.34 -4.73 25.20
CA ASP A 405 -13.20 -5.58 26.01
C ASP A 405 -12.74 -7.04 26.02
N PHE A 406 -13.36 -7.84 26.90
CA PHE A 406 -13.02 -9.25 27.09
C PHE A 406 -13.87 -10.22 26.26
N MET A 407 -14.61 -9.75 25.26
CA MET A 407 -15.46 -10.61 24.43
C MET A 407 -14.67 -11.66 23.64
N LYS A 408 -13.50 -11.29 23.09
CA LYS A 408 -12.64 -12.24 22.35
C LYS A 408 -12.05 -13.29 23.28
N MET A 409 -11.48 -12.85 24.41
CA MET A 409 -10.66 -13.71 25.27
C MET A 409 -11.50 -14.55 26.24
N ALA A 410 -12.58 -13.99 26.79
CA ALA A 410 -13.38 -14.61 27.84
C ALA A 410 -14.87 -14.74 27.52
N GLY A 411 -15.35 -14.17 26.41
CA GLY A 411 -16.78 -14.10 26.10
C GLY A 411 -17.57 -13.19 27.04
N VAL A 412 -16.91 -12.30 27.77
CA VAL A 412 -17.51 -11.41 28.79
C VAL A 412 -17.67 -10.01 28.19
N ASP A 413 -18.91 -9.49 28.26
CA ASP A 413 -19.27 -8.13 27.83
C ASP A 413 -18.87 -7.12 28.91
N LEU A 414 -17.59 -6.93 29.10
CA LEU A 414 -16.99 -5.99 30.04
C LEU A 414 -15.85 -5.25 29.37
N LYS A 415 -15.88 -3.93 29.44
CA LYS A 415 -14.79 -3.10 28.92
C LYS A 415 -13.65 -3.05 29.94
N VAL A 416 -12.40 -2.95 29.46
CA VAL A 416 -11.22 -2.92 30.33
C VAL A 416 -11.30 -1.76 31.33
N TRP A 417 -11.68 -0.56 30.89
CA TRP A 417 -11.82 0.63 31.73
C TRP A 417 -13.00 0.61 32.70
N ASP A 418 -13.94 -0.33 32.58
CA ASP A 418 -15.07 -0.55 33.48
C ASP A 418 -14.81 -1.75 34.41
N ALA A 419 -13.76 -2.55 34.17
CA ALA A 419 -13.36 -3.70 34.96
C ALA A 419 -12.53 -3.28 36.18
N THR A 420 -12.65 -4.01 37.27
CA THR A 420 -11.76 -3.95 38.43
C THR A 420 -10.83 -5.15 38.47
N MET A 421 -9.73 -5.08 39.25
CA MET A 421 -8.87 -6.25 39.43
C MET A 421 -9.60 -7.44 40.05
N ALA A 422 -10.67 -7.21 40.85
CA ALA A 422 -11.51 -8.29 41.36
C ALA A 422 -12.30 -9.01 40.27
N ASP A 423 -12.80 -8.27 39.26
CA ASP A 423 -13.45 -8.85 38.08
C ASP A 423 -12.46 -9.66 37.25
N LEU A 424 -11.24 -9.15 37.04
CA LEU A 424 -10.22 -9.81 36.23
C LEU A 424 -9.64 -11.06 36.88
N ALA A 425 -9.58 -11.13 38.21
CA ALA A 425 -9.10 -12.28 38.95
C ALA A 425 -9.94 -13.56 38.70
N GLU A 426 -11.25 -13.39 38.48
CA GLU A 426 -12.16 -14.50 38.19
C GLU A 426 -12.25 -14.84 36.69
N MET A 427 -11.70 -14.03 35.80
CA MET A 427 -11.88 -14.12 34.36
C MET A 427 -10.81 -15.00 33.71
N ASP A 428 -11.24 -16.09 33.08
CA ASP A 428 -10.40 -16.97 32.27
C ASP A 428 -10.16 -16.35 30.89
N ILE A 429 -8.91 -15.97 30.60
CA ILE A 429 -8.50 -15.42 29.31
C ILE A 429 -7.64 -16.37 28.48
N GLY A 430 -7.49 -17.64 28.90
CA GLY A 430 -6.65 -18.61 28.23
C GLY A 430 -7.39 -19.71 27.48
N SER A 431 -8.55 -20.15 28.00
CA SER A 431 -9.33 -21.27 27.44
C SER A 431 -9.84 -21.06 26.01
N TRP A 432 -9.94 -19.83 25.55
CA TRP A 432 -10.30 -19.55 24.15
C TRP A 432 -9.23 -20.06 23.18
N PHE A 433 -7.99 -20.11 23.61
CA PHE A 433 -6.85 -20.62 22.84
C PHE A 433 -6.77 -22.15 22.97
N ASP A 434 -6.64 -22.65 24.21
CA ASP A 434 -6.67 -24.08 24.54
C ASP A 434 -7.06 -24.24 26.01
N SER A 435 -7.81 -25.30 26.33
CA SER A 435 -8.27 -25.62 27.69
C SER A 435 -7.13 -25.80 28.70
N ALA A 436 -5.92 -26.14 28.25
CA ALA A 436 -4.71 -26.23 29.10
C ALA A 436 -4.36 -24.89 29.75
N TYR A 437 -4.82 -23.77 29.19
CA TYR A 437 -4.57 -22.40 29.69
C TYR A 437 -5.73 -21.82 30.50
N SER A 438 -6.69 -22.62 30.95
CA SER A 438 -7.85 -22.15 31.75
C SER A 438 -7.48 -21.43 33.05
N GLY A 439 -6.21 -21.54 33.49
CA GLY A 439 -5.65 -20.83 34.64
C GLY A 439 -5.14 -19.41 34.35
N GLU A 440 -5.02 -19.04 33.06
CA GLU A 440 -4.48 -17.72 32.70
C GLU A 440 -5.48 -16.62 33.07
N ARG A 441 -4.93 -15.55 33.65
CA ARG A 441 -5.65 -14.33 34.04
C ARG A 441 -4.97 -13.12 33.41
N THR A 442 -5.70 -12.02 33.30
CA THR A 442 -5.14 -10.76 32.80
C THR A 442 -4.02 -10.29 33.72
N PRO A 443 -2.75 -10.28 33.28
CA PRO A 443 -1.66 -9.88 34.15
C PRO A 443 -1.62 -8.36 34.30
N THR A 444 -1.11 -7.90 35.41
CA THR A 444 -0.72 -6.49 35.57
C THR A 444 0.62 -6.23 34.90
N LEU A 445 0.87 -4.98 34.47
CA LEU A 445 2.18 -4.57 33.95
C LEU A 445 3.30 -4.90 34.97
N ARG A 446 3.04 -4.68 36.26
CA ARG A 446 3.97 -4.97 37.35
C ARG A 446 4.39 -6.45 37.37
N GLU A 447 3.45 -7.37 37.26
CA GLU A 447 3.74 -8.81 37.23
C GLU A 447 4.63 -9.18 36.06
N VAL A 448 4.33 -8.68 34.87
CA VAL A 448 5.14 -8.96 33.66
C VAL A 448 6.55 -8.39 33.79
N LEU A 449 6.69 -7.14 34.26
CA LEU A 449 8.01 -6.53 34.42
C LEU A 449 8.86 -7.29 35.44
N LEU A 450 8.28 -7.70 36.57
CA LEU A 450 9.01 -8.50 37.59
C LEU A 450 9.41 -9.88 37.06
N ALA A 451 8.58 -10.55 36.28
CA ALA A 451 8.88 -11.84 35.69
C ALA A 451 9.96 -11.75 34.59
N THR A 452 10.00 -10.64 33.87
CA THR A 452 10.96 -10.42 32.76
C THR A 452 12.31 -9.87 33.26
N LYS A 453 12.35 -9.29 34.44
CA LYS A 453 13.54 -8.62 34.97
C LYS A 453 14.79 -9.50 34.96
N GLY A 454 15.85 -9.01 34.30
CA GLY A 454 17.12 -9.72 34.15
C GLY A 454 17.10 -10.89 33.16
N ARG A 455 16.01 -11.08 32.42
CA ARG A 455 15.82 -12.16 31.43
C ARG A 455 15.57 -11.64 30.03
N GLY A 456 14.98 -10.47 29.87
CA GLY A 456 14.63 -9.85 28.59
C GLY A 456 14.25 -8.39 28.77
N LYS A 457 13.94 -7.74 27.67
CA LYS A 457 13.46 -6.37 27.61
C LYS A 457 11.97 -6.33 27.29
N VAL A 458 11.29 -5.23 27.65
CA VAL A 458 9.85 -5.08 27.43
C VAL A 458 9.54 -3.86 26.58
N LEU A 459 8.81 -4.07 25.49
CA LEU A 459 8.25 -3.03 24.64
C LEU A 459 6.79 -2.83 25.00
N ILE A 460 6.46 -1.69 25.59
CA ILE A 460 5.14 -1.38 26.15
C ILE A 460 4.36 -0.54 25.13
N GLU A 461 3.25 -1.08 24.57
CA GLU A 461 2.33 -0.29 23.75
C GLU A 461 1.23 0.31 24.64
N LEU A 462 1.11 1.65 24.65
CA LEU A 462 0.03 2.36 25.32
C LEU A 462 -1.23 2.36 24.44
N LYS A 463 -2.31 1.76 24.92
CA LYS A 463 -3.62 1.70 24.23
C LYS A 463 -4.56 2.80 24.72
N TYR A 464 -5.18 3.50 23.79
CA TYR A 464 -6.10 4.59 24.07
C TYR A 464 -7.46 4.35 23.41
N TYR A 465 -8.46 4.03 24.23
CA TYR A 465 -9.85 3.89 23.80
C TYR A 465 -10.73 5.09 24.24
N GLY A 466 -10.11 6.17 24.73
CA GLY A 466 -10.75 7.42 25.12
C GLY A 466 -11.34 7.42 26.53
N ARG A 467 -10.87 6.51 27.41
CA ARG A 467 -11.30 6.37 28.81
C ARG A 467 -10.15 6.36 29.81
N ASP A 468 -8.94 6.52 29.32
CA ASP A 468 -7.72 6.62 30.13
C ASP A 468 -7.75 7.88 31.02
N ILE A 469 -7.35 7.75 32.28
CA ILE A 469 -7.30 8.84 33.26
C ILE A 469 -5.85 9.24 33.55
N ALA A 470 -5.00 8.26 33.86
CA ALA A 470 -3.62 8.49 34.29
C ALA A 470 -2.68 7.37 33.83
N LEU A 471 -2.92 6.79 32.63
CA LEU A 471 -2.16 5.64 32.13
C LEU A 471 -0.66 5.90 32.12
N GLU A 472 -0.22 7.04 31.55
CA GLU A 472 1.20 7.34 31.38
C GLU A 472 1.93 7.50 32.73
N PRO A 473 1.48 8.33 33.69
CA PRO A 473 2.17 8.45 35.00
C PRO A 473 2.15 7.14 35.78
N ARG A 474 1.14 6.31 35.67
CA ARG A 474 1.08 4.99 36.34
C ARG A 474 2.08 4.00 35.73
N VAL A 475 2.20 3.98 34.42
CA VAL A 475 3.24 3.18 33.73
C VAL A 475 4.63 3.62 34.21
N VAL A 476 4.88 4.92 34.30
CA VAL A 476 6.17 5.45 34.85
C VAL A 476 6.41 4.96 36.27
N GLU A 477 5.45 5.11 37.17
CA GLU A 477 5.54 4.66 38.56
C GLU A 477 5.88 3.16 38.65
N ILE A 478 5.14 2.31 37.93
CA ILE A 478 5.34 0.86 37.94
C ILE A 478 6.73 0.47 37.41
N VAL A 479 7.16 1.06 36.29
CA VAL A 479 8.49 0.80 35.72
C VAL A 479 9.62 1.21 36.65
N GLU A 480 9.49 2.37 37.34
CA GLU A 480 10.46 2.83 38.31
C GLU A 480 10.53 1.94 39.55
N GLU A 481 9.37 1.58 40.11
CA GLU A 481 9.28 0.71 41.29
C GLU A 481 9.82 -0.70 41.02
N THR A 482 9.60 -1.23 39.79
CA THR A 482 10.19 -2.52 39.40
C THR A 482 11.67 -2.44 39.05
N GLY A 483 12.20 -1.23 38.85
CA GLY A 483 13.60 -0.98 38.50
C GLY A 483 13.95 -1.47 37.10
N MET A 484 13.00 -1.36 36.14
CA MET A 484 13.13 -1.82 34.76
C MET A 484 13.38 -0.68 33.75
N SER A 485 13.64 0.55 34.23
CA SER A 485 13.77 1.74 33.36
C SER A 485 14.82 1.62 32.25
N ALA A 486 15.86 0.81 32.44
CA ALA A 486 16.90 0.56 31.43
C ALA A 486 16.52 -0.54 30.40
N ASP A 487 15.52 -1.35 30.71
CA ASP A 487 15.15 -2.56 29.93
C ASP A 487 13.74 -2.43 29.33
N ILE A 488 13.22 -1.20 29.21
CA ILE A 488 11.94 -0.93 28.56
C ILE A 488 12.08 0.05 27.39
N ALA A 489 11.11 -0.04 26.48
CA ALA A 489 10.79 1.01 25.54
C ALA A 489 9.25 1.17 25.50
N VAL A 490 8.79 2.37 25.16
CA VAL A 490 7.35 2.68 25.12
C VAL A 490 6.97 3.12 23.73
N MET A 491 5.82 2.64 23.23
CA MET A 491 5.27 3.06 21.93
C MET A 491 3.76 3.25 21.98
N SER A 492 3.22 3.92 21.00
CA SER A 492 1.76 4.03 20.80
C SER A 492 1.41 4.38 19.34
N LEU A 493 0.21 3.97 18.90
CA LEU A 493 -0.45 4.49 17.70
C LEU A 493 -0.85 5.97 17.87
N LYS A 494 -1.04 6.44 19.11
CA LYS A 494 -1.37 7.83 19.43
C LYS A 494 -0.10 8.64 19.70
N ILE A 495 0.26 9.50 18.74
CA ILE A 495 1.43 10.38 18.84
C ILE A 495 1.38 11.24 20.11
N GLU A 496 0.18 11.65 20.54
CA GLU A 496 0.00 12.44 21.76
C GLU A 496 0.42 11.65 23.02
N GLY A 497 0.11 10.36 23.10
CA GLY A 497 0.56 9.49 24.19
C GLY A 497 2.09 9.39 24.24
N VAL A 498 2.73 9.24 23.06
CA VAL A 498 4.20 9.24 22.98
C VAL A 498 4.80 10.56 23.50
N ARG A 499 4.23 11.71 23.11
CA ARG A 499 4.66 13.03 23.58
C ARG A 499 4.51 13.21 25.09
N LYS A 500 3.43 12.69 25.68
CA LYS A 500 3.24 12.71 27.13
C LYS A 500 4.31 11.89 27.84
N MET A 501 4.62 10.69 27.33
CA MET A 501 5.70 9.87 27.89
C MET A 501 7.07 10.53 27.75
N GLN A 502 7.37 11.14 26.61
CA GLN A 502 8.61 11.92 26.42
C GLN A 502 8.73 13.09 27.42
N ALA A 503 7.60 13.75 27.71
CA ALA A 503 7.58 14.84 28.71
C ALA A 503 7.80 14.34 30.14
N LEU A 504 7.28 13.15 30.49
CA LEU A 504 7.44 12.54 31.82
C LEU A 504 8.85 11.93 32.01
N ARG A 505 9.32 11.23 30.99
CA ARG A 505 10.60 10.48 31.03
C ARG A 505 11.38 10.66 29.73
N PRO A 506 12.01 11.82 29.50
CA PRO A 506 12.80 12.10 28.30
C PRO A 506 14.05 11.22 28.16
N ASP A 507 14.43 10.51 29.21
CA ASP A 507 15.55 9.57 29.26
C ASP A 507 15.20 8.14 28.81
N TRP A 508 13.90 7.83 28.59
CA TRP A 508 13.47 6.53 28.11
C TRP A 508 13.49 6.46 26.57
N THR A 509 13.38 5.24 26.04
CA THR A 509 13.25 5.00 24.60
C THR A 509 11.79 5.06 24.19
N HIS A 510 11.47 5.96 23.26
CA HIS A 510 10.09 6.20 22.80
C HIS A 510 9.94 5.91 21.30
N GLY A 511 8.88 5.20 20.95
CA GLY A 511 8.55 4.86 19.58
C GLY A 511 7.17 5.34 19.14
N VAL A 512 7.03 5.59 17.86
CA VAL A 512 5.71 5.79 17.22
C VAL A 512 5.35 4.54 16.43
N LEU A 513 4.17 4.00 16.76
CA LEU A 513 3.56 2.90 16.02
C LEU A 513 2.67 3.48 14.90
N ALA A 514 2.73 2.92 13.69
CA ALA A 514 1.91 3.35 12.57
C ALA A 514 1.54 2.18 11.64
N ALA A 515 0.24 1.92 11.50
CA ALA A 515 -0.29 1.00 10.48
C ALA A 515 -0.33 1.67 9.11
N THR A 516 -0.73 2.94 9.07
CA THR A 516 -0.81 3.78 7.87
C THR A 516 -0.42 5.20 8.21
N ALA A 517 0.25 5.89 7.29
CA ALA A 517 0.64 7.27 7.49
C ALA A 517 0.47 8.11 6.23
N VAL A 518 0.20 9.39 6.43
CA VAL A 518 0.19 10.45 5.42
C VAL A 518 1.14 11.55 5.87
N GLY A 519 2.19 11.79 5.10
CA GLY A 519 3.29 12.67 5.44
C GLY A 519 4.62 11.93 5.55
N ASP A 520 5.63 12.55 6.15
CA ASP A 520 6.95 11.96 6.34
C ASP A 520 7.11 11.39 7.75
N LEU A 521 6.91 10.07 7.91
CA LEU A 521 7.09 9.37 9.18
C LEU A 521 8.47 9.60 9.80
N SER A 522 9.52 9.71 8.98
CA SER A 522 10.87 9.93 9.50
C SER A 522 11.03 11.27 10.20
N ALA A 523 10.14 12.24 9.97
CA ALA A 523 10.14 13.54 10.62
C ALA A 523 9.52 13.54 12.04
N LEU A 524 8.89 12.44 12.45
CA LEU A 524 8.34 12.33 13.81
C LEU A 524 9.46 12.30 14.86
N ASP A 525 9.23 12.96 15.96
CA ASP A 525 10.15 12.96 17.10
C ASP A 525 9.95 11.70 17.94
N ALA A 526 10.81 10.70 17.70
CA ALA A 526 10.82 9.41 18.38
C ALA A 526 12.19 8.74 18.18
N ASP A 527 12.59 7.84 19.07
CA ASP A 527 13.84 7.09 18.98
C ASP A 527 13.75 5.94 17.98
N PHE A 528 12.54 5.42 17.78
CA PHE A 528 12.26 4.41 16.77
C PHE A 528 10.87 4.58 16.17
N LEU A 529 10.70 3.99 14.98
CA LEU A 529 9.40 3.84 14.33
C LEU A 529 9.05 2.35 14.28
N ALA A 530 7.82 1.99 14.63
CA ALA A 530 7.28 0.66 14.43
C ALA A 530 6.17 0.73 13.38
N VAL A 531 6.42 0.20 12.17
CA VAL A 531 5.52 0.38 11.03
C VAL A 531 4.97 -0.93 10.51
N ASN A 532 3.77 -0.89 9.92
CA ASN A 532 3.23 -2.03 9.20
C ASN A 532 4.09 -2.38 7.98
N THR A 533 4.15 -3.66 7.61
CA THR A 533 4.90 -4.18 6.46
C THR A 533 4.65 -3.41 5.16
N GLY A 534 3.43 -2.89 4.96
CA GLY A 534 3.03 -2.11 3.78
C GLY A 534 3.65 -0.71 3.70
N GLN A 535 4.14 -0.16 4.82
CA GLN A 535 4.77 1.16 4.88
C GLN A 535 6.29 1.10 4.65
N VAL A 536 6.88 -0.10 4.72
CA VAL A 536 8.33 -0.25 4.63
C VAL A 536 8.83 0.04 3.22
N SER A 537 9.79 0.95 3.12
CA SER A 537 10.52 1.25 1.90
C SER A 537 11.99 1.50 2.20
N VAL A 538 12.85 1.25 1.22
CA VAL A 538 14.29 1.55 1.35
C VAL A 538 14.53 3.03 1.67
N ASP A 539 13.67 3.91 1.16
CA ASP A 539 13.77 5.34 1.42
C ASP A 539 13.38 5.70 2.86
N LEU A 540 12.32 5.07 3.40
CA LEU A 540 11.95 5.25 4.83
C LEU A 540 13.07 4.75 5.74
N ILE A 541 13.59 3.53 5.52
CA ILE A 541 14.70 2.97 6.30
C ILE A 541 15.89 3.95 6.28
N ARG A 542 16.31 4.39 5.08
CA ARG A 542 17.45 5.30 4.93
C ARG A 542 17.25 6.62 5.67
N ARG A 543 16.04 7.24 5.58
CA ARG A 543 15.75 8.51 6.25
C ARG A 543 15.68 8.35 7.77
N THR A 544 15.12 7.25 8.27
CA THR A 544 15.06 6.92 9.68
C THR A 544 16.49 6.73 10.24
N HIS A 545 17.31 5.93 9.57
CA HIS A 545 18.71 5.72 9.97
C HIS A 545 19.58 6.98 9.86
N ALA A 546 19.33 7.86 8.89
CA ALA A 546 20.04 9.14 8.77
C ALA A 546 19.83 10.06 9.98
N GLN A 547 18.79 9.81 10.78
CA GLN A 547 18.49 10.51 12.02
C GLN A 547 18.94 9.72 13.27
N GLY A 548 19.68 8.62 13.10
CA GLY A 548 20.15 7.77 14.19
C GLY A 548 19.03 6.93 14.85
N ARG A 549 17.88 6.76 14.19
CA ARG A 549 16.69 6.09 14.72
C ARG A 549 16.56 4.68 14.18
N LYS A 550 15.88 3.79 14.92
CA LYS A 550 15.58 2.42 14.50
C LYS A 550 14.24 2.33 13.76
N LEU A 551 14.10 1.31 12.89
CA LEU A 551 12.86 0.96 12.22
C LEU A 551 12.48 -0.49 12.55
N TYR A 552 11.39 -0.68 13.29
CA TYR A 552 10.79 -1.96 13.58
C TYR A 552 9.60 -2.20 12.66
N VAL A 553 9.29 -3.46 12.38
CA VAL A 553 8.21 -3.82 11.45
C VAL A 553 7.27 -4.85 12.07
N TRP A 554 5.95 -4.62 11.99
CA TRP A 554 4.90 -5.45 12.56
C TRP A 554 3.75 -5.74 11.59
N THR A 555 2.96 -6.80 11.75
CA THR A 555 3.31 -8.05 12.39
C THR A 555 3.85 -8.98 11.30
N VAL A 556 4.99 -9.57 11.51
CA VAL A 556 5.73 -10.32 10.48
C VAL A 556 5.81 -11.79 10.87
N ASN A 557 4.94 -12.64 10.28
CA ASN A 557 4.85 -14.07 10.58
C ASN A 557 5.24 -14.96 9.39
N ASP A 558 5.45 -14.35 8.20
CA ASP A 558 5.82 -15.10 6.99
C ASP A 558 7.34 -15.13 6.80
N PRO A 559 7.97 -16.31 6.69
CA PRO A 559 9.42 -16.45 6.58
C PRO A 559 10.05 -15.68 5.40
N VAL A 560 9.37 -15.65 4.25
CA VAL A 560 9.86 -14.94 3.05
C VAL A 560 9.86 -13.43 3.29
N THR A 561 8.80 -12.93 3.93
CA THR A 561 8.70 -11.52 4.35
C THR A 561 9.76 -11.17 5.39
N MET A 562 10.05 -12.05 6.36
CA MET A 562 11.13 -11.86 7.34
C MET A 562 12.48 -11.69 6.62
N VAL A 563 12.85 -12.64 5.73
CA VAL A 563 14.12 -12.57 4.96
C VAL A 563 14.20 -11.30 4.14
N ARG A 564 13.10 -10.89 3.49
CA ARG A 564 13.04 -9.66 2.70
C ARG A 564 13.30 -8.43 3.55
N LEU A 565 12.62 -8.29 4.68
CA LEU A 565 12.74 -7.13 5.57
C LEU A 565 14.14 -7.02 6.19
N ILE A 566 14.69 -8.15 6.65
CA ILE A 566 16.09 -8.23 7.13
C ILE A 566 17.05 -7.77 6.03
N SER A 567 16.83 -8.22 4.78
CA SER A 567 17.67 -7.85 3.63
C SER A 567 17.50 -6.37 3.23
N MET A 568 16.34 -5.76 3.47
CA MET A 568 16.12 -4.32 3.27
C MET A 568 16.83 -3.47 4.33
N GLY A 569 17.10 -4.04 5.52
CA GLY A 569 17.85 -3.38 6.59
C GLY A 569 16.99 -2.78 7.68
N VAL A 570 15.89 -3.43 8.04
CA VAL A 570 15.13 -3.09 9.24
C VAL A 570 15.92 -3.48 10.50
N ASP A 571 15.62 -2.86 11.63
CA ASP A 571 16.36 -3.07 12.89
C ASP A 571 15.67 -4.09 13.80
N GLY A 572 14.38 -4.37 13.60
CA GLY A 572 13.65 -5.37 14.37
C GLY A 572 12.39 -5.87 13.66
N LEU A 573 12.00 -7.09 14.02
CA LEU A 573 10.77 -7.75 13.59
C LEU A 573 9.87 -7.99 14.80
N ILE A 574 8.67 -7.43 14.77
CA ILE A 574 7.60 -7.71 15.74
C ILE A 574 6.78 -8.85 15.15
N THR A 575 6.78 -10.02 15.83
CA THR A 575 6.24 -11.28 15.31
C THR A 575 5.49 -12.05 16.39
N ASP A 576 4.45 -12.78 15.96
CA ASP A 576 3.73 -13.72 16.82
C ASP A 576 4.50 -15.06 17.03
N GLU A 577 5.57 -15.27 16.22
CA GLU A 577 6.35 -16.50 16.15
C GLU A 577 7.86 -16.22 16.35
N PRO A 578 8.32 -15.87 17.58
CA PRO A 578 9.72 -15.52 17.82
C PRO A 578 10.69 -16.68 17.53
N ALA A 579 10.33 -17.94 17.80
CA ALA A 579 11.13 -19.09 17.43
C ALA A 579 11.35 -19.20 15.92
N LEU A 580 10.30 -19.01 15.11
CA LEU A 580 10.40 -19.00 13.65
C LEU A 580 11.29 -17.86 13.16
N ALA A 581 11.13 -16.66 13.73
CA ALA A 581 11.96 -15.52 13.36
C ALA A 581 13.45 -15.77 13.64
N ARG A 582 13.77 -16.42 14.77
CA ARG A 582 15.15 -16.84 15.13
C ARG A 582 15.69 -17.85 14.13
N GLN A 583 14.93 -18.90 13.82
CA GLN A 583 15.29 -19.92 12.82
C GLN A 583 15.52 -19.28 11.43
N VAL A 584 14.64 -18.40 11.00
CA VAL A 584 14.77 -17.69 9.71
C VAL A 584 16.04 -16.83 9.67
N MET A 585 16.35 -16.12 10.76
CA MET A 585 17.56 -15.32 10.86
C MET A 585 18.83 -16.18 10.80
N GLU A 586 18.86 -17.30 11.51
CA GLU A 586 19.96 -18.26 11.51
C GLU A 586 20.12 -18.92 10.14
N ALA A 587 19.02 -19.46 9.56
CA ALA A 587 19.03 -20.05 8.23
C ALA A 587 19.50 -19.03 7.17
N ARG A 588 19.01 -17.78 7.22
CA ARG A 588 19.47 -16.71 6.32
C ARG A 588 20.98 -16.45 6.45
N ASN A 589 21.53 -16.47 7.67
CA ASN A 589 22.95 -16.22 7.90
C ASN A 589 23.82 -17.38 7.38
N GLN A 590 23.27 -18.60 7.31
CA GLN A 590 23.92 -19.76 6.70
C GLN A 590 23.86 -19.74 5.15
N LEU A 591 22.86 -19.07 4.55
CA LEU A 591 22.75 -18.97 3.11
C LEU A 591 23.90 -18.18 2.51
N SER A 592 24.36 -18.61 1.34
CA SER A 592 25.27 -17.82 0.52
C SER A 592 24.58 -16.54 0.02
N ALA A 593 25.36 -15.52 -0.29
CA ALA A 593 24.81 -14.27 -0.79
C ALA A 593 23.99 -14.40 -2.10
N PRO A 594 24.31 -15.33 -3.05
CA PRO A 594 23.43 -15.61 -4.19
C PRO A 594 22.05 -16.16 -3.78
N GLU A 595 22.00 -17.06 -2.81
CA GLU A 595 20.73 -17.63 -2.32
C GLU A 595 19.85 -16.57 -1.64
N ARG A 596 20.43 -15.69 -0.82
CA ARG A 596 19.72 -14.54 -0.23
C ARG A 596 19.13 -13.61 -1.30
N LEU A 597 19.88 -13.36 -2.39
CA LEU A 597 19.41 -12.55 -3.52
C LEU A 597 18.22 -13.23 -4.22
N LEU A 598 18.27 -14.54 -4.39
CA LEU A 598 17.20 -15.31 -5.01
C LEU A 598 15.91 -15.27 -4.20
N LEU A 599 15.99 -15.37 -2.88
CA LEU A 599 14.83 -15.23 -1.99
C LEU A 599 14.21 -13.85 -2.12
N TRP A 600 15.01 -12.78 -2.13
CA TRP A 600 14.53 -11.42 -2.32
C TRP A 600 13.80 -11.23 -3.67
N VAL A 601 14.29 -11.87 -4.74
CA VAL A 601 13.69 -11.81 -6.08
C VAL A 601 12.44 -12.65 -6.17
N SER A 602 12.42 -13.86 -5.57
CA SER A 602 11.27 -14.77 -5.61
C SER A 602 10.01 -14.13 -5.02
N ASP A 603 10.14 -13.40 -3.92
CA ASP A 603 9.06 -12.60 -3.34
C ASP A 603 8.56 -11.52 -4.32
N ARG A 604 9.47 -10.79 -4.96
CA ARG A 604 9.10 -9.72 -5.90
C ARG A 604 8.32 -10.19 -7.12
N PHE A 605 8.59 -11.41 -7.59
CA PHE A 605 7.93 -12.00 -8.76
C PHE A 605 6.87 -13.04 -8.41
N ARG A 606 6.60 -13.29 -7.10
CA ARG A 606 5.70 -14.35 -6.63
C ARG A 606 6.05 -15.70 -7.29
N LEU A 607 7.34 -15.98 -7.44
CA LEU A 607 7.82 -17.29 -7.85
C LEU A 607 7.57 -18.23 -6.69
N LYS A 608 7.24 -19.52 -6.97
CA LYS A 608 6.93 -20.51 -5.93
C LYS A 608 7.95 -20.45 -4.80
N SER A 609 7.47 -20.39 -3.56
CA SER A 609 8.25 -20.36 -2.34
C SER A 609 9.30 -21.48 -2.32
N PHE A 610 10.54 -21.14 -2.03
CA PHE A 610 11.50 -22.10 -1.51
C PHE A 610 11.00 -22.50 -0.11
N ASP A 611 10.77 -23.78 0.12
CA ASP A 611 10.56 -24.30 1.46
C ASP A 611 11.89 -24.22 2.23
N LEU A 612 12.08 -23.11 2.93
CA LEU A 612 13.26 -22.89 3.77
C LEU A 612 13.26 -23.73 5.05
N VAL A 613 12.15 -24.40 5.37
CA VAL A 613 11.94 -25.10 6.66
C VAL A 613 11.52 -26.57 6.47
N ALA A 614 11.50 -27.11 5.25
CA ALA A 614 10.85 -28.41 4.97
C ALA A 614 11.73 -29.67 5.16
N GLU A 615 12.97 -29.59 5.64
CA GLU A 615 13.85 -30.81 5.73
C GLU A 615 14.08 -31.37 7.15
N GLU A 616 13.56 -30.80 8.23
CA GLU A 616 13.78 -31.37 9.58
C GLU A 616 12.55 -32.00 10.26
N ALA A 617 11.42 -32.13 9.58
CA ALA A 617 10.20 -32.70 10.17
C ALA A 617 10.06 -34.23 9.96
N ASP A 618 10.99 -34.91 9.25
CA ASP A 618 10.95 -36.34 8.95
C ASP A 618 12.24 -37.07 9.36
N ALA A 619 12.90 -36.68 10.46
CA ALA A 619 14.01 -37.46 11.03
C ALA A 619 13.73 -37.90 12.47
#